data_ddf93bdd209a7125bd06266d6dce7401
#
_entry.id   ddf93bdd209a7125bd06266d6dce7401
#
_cell.length_a   1.000
_cell.length_b   1.000
_cell.length_c   1.000
_cell.angle_alpha   90.00
_cell.angle_beta   90.00
_cell.angle_gamma   90.00
#
_symmetry.space_group_name_H-M   'P 1'
#
loop_
_entity.id
_entity.type
_entity.pdbx_description
1 polymer ?
#
loop_
_entity_poly.entity_id
_entity_poly.type
_entity_poly.pdbx_seq_one_letter_code
_entity_poly.pdbx_strand_id
1 'polypeptide(L)'
;MPVIHKITHLSELSKIIGSKSGYSITIGVFDGIHLGHQFLINETVKVANNQNYNSCIISFSNSPYHFLTKKNDSNNYLSTECEKTNILSTYKIDEIFLVQFNDEIANTKAYDFLKYLNTSLNLKSLVIGPNFSLGKNKEGNINYLNKMQSTFNYKLYVTKPYLSQNQIISSTLIKKLIDQKNIIKANKCLGYYYNLTGKVIRGGNRGKTLNMPTANLLINQKKFIPPEGIYAWRSHHRPW
;
A
#
# COMPACT_ATOMS: atom_id res chain seq x y z
N MET A 1 15.11 -9.70 -3.20
CA MET A 1 14.25 -8.50 -3.25
C MET A 1 13.10 -8.81 -4.19
N PRO A 2 11.88 -8.32 -3.92
CA PRO A 2 10.75 -8.53 -4.82
C PRO A 2 10.99 -7.90 -6.19
N VAL A 3 10.39 -8.49 -7.22
CA VAL A 3 10.31 -7.85 -8.54
C VAL A 3 9.17 -6.84 -8.50
N ILE A 4 9.43 -5.61 -8.94
CA ILE A 4 8.46 -4.51 -8.90
C ILE A 4 8.06 -4.13 -10.31
N HIS A 5 6.75 -4.20 -10.57
CA HIS A 5 6.15 -3.86 -11.85
C HIS A 5 5.26 -2.62 -11.69
N LYS A 6 5.43 -1.64 -12.57
CA LYS A 6 4.53 -0.51 -12.70
C LYS A 6 3.66 -0.72 -13.91
N ILE A 7 2.35 -0.73 -13.73
CA ILE A 7 1.39 -0.98 -14.80
C ILE A 7 0.30 0.10 -14.82
N THR A 8 -0.17 0.41 -16.01
CA THR A 8 -1.26 1.36 -16.25
C THR A 8 -2.54 0.67 -16.72
N HIS A 9 -2.39 -0.52 -17.33
CA HIS A 9 -3.49 -1.32 -17.86
C HIS A 9 -3.44 -2.73 -17.29
N LEU A 10 -4.60 -3.32 -16.95
CA LEU A 10 -4.67 -4.70 -16.44
C LEU A 10 -4.16 -5.73 -17.48
N SER A 11 -4.28 -5.42 -18.75
CA SER A 11 -3.73 -6.27 -19.84
C SER A 11 -2.21 -6.42 -19.78
N GLU A 12 -1.49 -5.49 -19.13
CA GLU A 12 -0.04 -5.59 -18.96
C GLU A 12 0.37 -6.72 -18.01
N LEU A 13 -0.54 -7.18 -17.14
CA LEU A 13 -0.31 -8.37 -16.32
C LEU A 13 0.02 -9.60 -17.16
N SER A 14 -0.55 -9.72 -18.36
CA SER A 14 -0.29 -10.86 -19.27
C SER A 14 1.11 -10.88 -19.88
N LYS A 15 1.81 -9.74 -19.87
CA LYS A 15 3.20 -9.65 -20.38
C LYS A 15 4.21 -10.19 -19.38
N ILE A 16 3.78 -10.44 -18.16
CA ILE A 16 4.62 -10.96 -17.10
C ILE A 16 4.49 -12.48 -17.15
N ILE A 17 5.62 -13.17 -17.29
CA ILE A 17 5.64 -14.62 -17.29
C ILE A 17 5.24 -15.08 -15.90
N GLY A 18 3.96 -15.45 -15.75
CA GLY A 18 3.43 -15.94 -14.49
C GLY A 18 4.14 -17.20 -14.01
N SER A 19 4.22 -17.38 -12.72
CA SER A 19 4.72 -18.61 -12.11
C SER A 19 3.87 -19.81 -12.56
N LYS A 20 4.52 -20.90 -12.95
CA LYS A 20 3.83 -22.17 -13.28
C LYS A 20 3.01 -22.68 -12.09
N SER A 21 3.49 -22.46 -10.87
CA SER A 21 2.78 -22.84 -9.63
C SER A 21 1.61 -21.90 -9.27
N GLY A 22 1.55 -20.71 -9.86
CA GLY A 22 0.55 -19.69 -9.60
C GLY A 22 0.85 -18.81 -8.38
N TYR A 23 -0.10 -17.94 -8.04
CA TYR A 23 0.10 -16.89 -7.04
C TYR A 23 -0.92 -16.90 -5.90
N SER A 24 -0.41 -16.63 -4.69
CA SER A 24 -1.19 -16.10 -3.57
C SER A 24 -1.15 -14.58 -3.65
N ILE A 25 -2.31 -13.96 -3.83
CA ILE A 25 -2.42 -12.52 -4.12
C ILE A 25 -3.11 -11.78 -2.99
N THR A 26 -2.59 -10.62 -2.62
CA THR A 26 -3.33 -9.62 -1.84
C THR A 26 -3.43 -8.31 -2.61
N ILE A 27 -4.55 -7.60 -2.44
CA ILE A 27 -4.84 -6.36 -3.16
C ILE A 27 -5.22 -5.28 -2.16
N GLY A 28 -4.64 -4.09 -2.30
CA GLY A 28 -4.97 -2.96 -1.42
C GLY A 28 -4.25 -1.67 -1.76
N VAL A 29 -4.68 -0.57 -1.16
CA VAL A 29 -4.01 0.74 -1.31
C VAL A 29 -2.69 0.76 -0.56
N PHE A 30 -2.59 0.05 0.56
CA PHE A 30 -1.43 -0.07 1.42
C PHE A 30 -0.81 1.29 1.81
N ASP A 31 -1.68 2.28 2.11
CA ASP A 31 -1.22 3.59 2.55
C ASP A 31 -0.65 3.50 3.98
N GLY A 32 0.64 3.81 4.11
CA GLY A 32 1.39 3.74 5.37
C GLY A 32 1.76 2.34 5.82
N ILE A 33 1.43 1.28 5.12
CA ILE A 33 1.77 -0.13 5.43
C ILE A 33 1.77 -0.41 6.95
N HIS A 34 0.69 0.03 7.63
CA HIS A 34 0.51 -0.12 9.07
C HIS A 34 0.41 -1.60 9.49
N LEU A 35 0.45 -1.90 10.79
CA LEU A 35 0.45 -3.27 11.32
C LEU A 35 -0.67 -4.15 10.75
N GLY A 36 -1.86 -3.59 10.47
CA GLY A 36 -2.92 -4.34 9.79
C GLY A 36 -2.58 -4.74 8.34
N HIS A 37 -1.91 -3.87 7.61
CA HIS A 37 -1.38 -4.19 6.27
C HIS A 37 -0.24 -5.21 6.35
N GLN A 38 0.66 -5.05 7.31
CA GLN A 38 1.78 -5.98 7.54
C GLN A 38 1.28 -7.38 7.86
N PHE A 39 0.23 -7.48 8.70
CA PHE A 39 -0.42 -8.75 9.00
C PHE A 39 -0.97 -9.41 7.73
N LEU A 40 -1.70 -8.65 6.90
CA LEU A 40 -2.26 -9.15 5.65
C LEU A 40 -1.16 -9.63 4.67
N ILE A 41 -0.08 -8.88 4.55
CA ILE A 41 1.08 -9.24 3.72
C ILE A 41 1.71 -10.54 4.22
N ASN A 42 1.95 -10.66 5.54
CA ASN A 42 2.54 -11.85 6.12
C ASN A 42 1.63 -13.10 5.96
N GLU A 43 0.32 -12.95 6.09
CA GLU A 43 -0.61 -14.06 5.82
C GLU A 43 -0.58 -14.46 4.33
N THR A 44 -0.42 -13.50 3.41
CA THR A 44 -0.28 -13.80 1.97
C THR A 44 0.98 -14.62 1.69
N VAL A 45 2.11 -14.23 2.27
CA VAL A 45 3.39 -14.98 2.16
C VAL A 45 3.26 -16.37 2.77
N LYS A 46 2.63 -16.46 3.95
CA LYS A 46 2.40 -17.74 4.64
C LYS A 46 1.56 -18.70 3.81
N VAL A 47 0.46 -18.22 3.22
CA VAL A 47 -0.39 -19.02 2.32
C VAL A 47 0.40 -19.46 1.08
N ALA A 48 1.18 -18.56 0.48
CA ALA A 48 2.04 -18.87 -0.65
C ALA A 48 3.03 -20.01 -0.33
N ASN A 49 3.78 -19.84 0.74
CA ASN A 49 4.79 -20.84 1.17
C ASN A 49 4.17 -22.20 1.48
N ASN A 50 3.02 -22.25 2.17
CA ASN A 50 2.37 -23.50 2.55
C ASN A 50 1.82 -24.29 1.34
N GLN A 51 1.60 -23.61 0.22
CA GLN A 51 1.01 -24.19 -0.99
C GLN A 51 1.99 -24.22 -2.17
N ASN A 52 3.25 -23.84 -1.97
CA ASN A 52 4.27 -23.71 -3.01
C ASN A 52 3.85 -22.78 -4.17
N TYR A 53 3.15 -21.69 -3.84
CA TYR A 53 2.82 -20.59 -4.75
C TYR A 53 3.80 -19.43 -4.59
N ASN A 54 3.88 -18.56 -5.59
CA ASN A 54 4.52 -17.27 -5.42
C ASN A 54 3.59 -16.31 -4.68
N SER A 55 4.16 -15.38 -3.96
CA SER A 55 3.43 -14.33 -3.24
C SER A 55 3.40 -13.03 -4.05
N CYS A 56 2.24 -12.38 -4.09
CA CYS A 56 2.04 -11.18 -4.90
C CYS A 56 1.23 -10.11 -4.15
N ILE A 57 1.70 -8.87 -4.23
CA ILE A 57 0.96 -7.69 -3.81
C ILE A 57 0.54 -6.90 -5.05
N ILE A 58 -0.75 -6.58 -5.14
CA ILE A 58 -1.26 -5.58 -6.07
C ILE A 58 -1.62 -4.33 -5.26
N SER A 59 -0.88 -3.25 -5.47
CA SER A 59 -1.12 -1.96 -4.83
C SER A 59 -1.37 -0.87 -5.87
N PHE A 60 -1.95 0.26 -5.42
CA PHE A 60 -2.21 1.38 -6.31
C PHE A 60 -1.18 2.49 -6.11
N SER A 61 -0.69 3.09 -7.20
CA SER A 61 0.23 4.23 -7.17
C SER A 61 -0.46 5.53 -6.73
N ASN A 62 -1.77 5.62 -6.97
CA ASN A 62 -2.65 6.71 -6.54
C ASN A 62 -3.87 6.15 -5.80
N SER A 63 -4.58 7.00 -5.07
CA SER A 63 -5.75 6.58 -4.29
C SER A 63 -6.98 6.40 -5.17
N PRO A 64 -7.61 5.21 -5.20
CA PRO A 64 -8.90 5.01 -5.83
C PRO A 64 -9.98 5.97 -5.30
N TYR A 65 -9.97 6.25 -3.99
CA TYR A 65 -10.92 7.17 -3.38
C TYR A 65 -10.78 8.60 -3.93
N HIS A 66 -9.56 9.15 -3.98
CA HIS A 66 -9.33 10.50 -4.49
C HIS A 66 -9.64 10.60 -5.98
N PHE A 67 -9.29 9.57 -6.75
CA PHE A 67 -9.61 9.51 -8.17
C PHE A 67 -11.12 9.56 -8.40
N LEU A 68 -11.88 8.69 -7.73
CA LEU A 68 -13.33 8.58 -7.91
C LEU A 68 -14.10 9.80 -7.39
N THR A 69 -13.63 10.41 -6.30
CA THR A 69 -14.30 11.58 -5.69
C THR A 69 -13.82 12.91 -6.25
N LYS A 70 -12.82 12.90 -7.14
CA LYS A 70 -12.15 14.10 -7.68
C LYS A 70 -11.66 15.06 -6.57
N LYS A 71 -11.40 14.54 -5.38
CA LYS A 71 -10.86 15.32 -4.27
C LYS A 71 -9.37 15.54 -4.45
N ASN A 72 -8.92 16.72 -4.02
CA ASN A 72 -7.49 16.99 -3.96
C ASN A 72 -6.80 15.95 -3.06
N ASP A 73 -5.71 15.35 -3.55
CA ASP A 73 -4.92 14.35 -2.85
C ASP A 73 -3.65 14.93 -2.18
N SER A 74 -3.51 16.27 -2.15
CA SER A 74 -2.45 16.94 -1.42
C SER A 74 -2.54 16.64 0.07
N ASN A 75 -1.38 16.44 0.71
CA ASN A 75 -1.28 16.15 2.15
C ASN A 75 -2.17 14.98 2.63
N ASN A 76 -2.27 13.92 1.82
CA ASN A 76 -3.23 12.84 2.10
C ASN A 76 -2.63 11.44 2.23
N TYR A 77 -1.37 11.22 1.83
CA TYR A 77 -0.78 9.89 1.89
C TYR A 77 0.20 9.75 3.05
N LEU A 78 -0.01 8.73 3.88
CA LEU A 78 0.95 8.36 4.92
C LEU A 78 2.30 7.92 4.35
N SER A 79 2.32 7.41 3.14
CA SER A 79 3.54 7.04 2.43
C SER A 79 3.47 7.50 0.98
N THR A 80 4.53 8.12 0.47
CA THR A 80 4.72 8.34 -0.95
C THR A 80 4.89 6.99 -1.66
N GLU A 81 4.79 6.96 -3.00
CA GLU A 81 5.02 5.74 -3.78
C GLU A 81 6.41 5.14 -3.49
N CYS A 82 7.44 5.98 -3.46
CA CYS A 82 8.81 5.56 -3.16
C CYS A 82 8.94 4.98 -1.76
N GLU A 83 8.38 5.65 -0.74
CA GLU A 83 8.39 5.15 0.64
C GLU A 83 7.62 3.83 0.76
N LYS A 84 6.44 3.73 0.13
CA LYS A 84 5.65 2.51 0.06
C LYS A 84 6.45 1.36 -0.54
N THR A 85 7.06 1.59 -1.69
CA THR A 85 7.86 0.59 -2.39
C THR A 85 9.04 0.12 -1.54
N ASN A 86 9.75 1.04 -0.90
CA ASN A 86 10.88 0.72 -0.03
C ASN A 86 10.43 -0.14 1.16
N ILE A 87 9.30 0.18 1.80
CA ILE A 87 8.78 -0.62 2.91
C ILE A 87 8.32 -1.99 2.42
N LEU A 88 7.55 -2.06 1.32
CA LEU A 88 7.12 -3.34 0.76
C LEU A 88 8.29 -4.24 0.39
N SER A 89 9.39 -3.68 -0.09
CA SER A 89 10.60 -4.43 -0.46
C SER A 89 11.31 -5.10 0.73
N THR A 90 10.96 -4.74 1.97
CA THR A 90 11.51 -5.41 3.16
C THR A 90 10.80 -6.73 3.49
N TYR A 91 9.64 -6.98 2.89
CA TYR A 91 8.89 -8.22 3.07
C TYR A 91 9.38 -9.30 2.10
N LYS A 92 9.20 -10.57 2.50
CA LYS A 92 9.53 -11.74 1.66
C LYS A 92 8.42 -12.00 0.64
N ILE A 93 8.09 -10.99 -0.14
CA ILE A 93 7.15 -11.03 -1.27
C ILE A 93 7.96 -11.27 -2.55
N ASP A 94 7.42 -12.05 -3.48
CA ASP A 94 8.08 -12.32 -4.74
C ASP A 94 7.82 -11.21 -5.76
N GLU A 95 6.55 -10.75 -5.88
CA GLU A 95 6.13 -9.79 -6.89
C GLU A 95 5.31 -8.64 -6.27
N ILE A 96 5.55 -7.43 -6.72
CA ILE A 96 4.77 -6.23 -6.36
C ILE A 96 4.31 -5.53 -7.64
N PHE A 97 3.00 -5.40 -7.82
CA PHE A 97 2.39 -4.64 -8.89
C PHE A 97 1.89 -3.30 -8.36
N LEU A 98 2.44 -2.21 -8.89
CA LEU A 98 1.97 -0.85 -8.65
C LEU A 98 1.09 -0.42 -9.82
N VAL A 99 -0.21 -0.50 -9.62
CA VAL A 99 -1.22 -0.21 -10.63
C VAL A 99 -1.62 1.26 -10.55
N GLN A 100 -1.58 1.97 -11.67
CA GLN A 100 -2.15 3.29 -11.75
C GLN A 100 -3.67 3.19 -11.82
N PHE A 101 -4.38 3.61 -10.77
CA PHE A 101 -5.83 3.63 -10.78
C PHE A 101 -6.32 4.73 -11.74
N ASN A 102 -7.06 4.33 -12.77
CA ASN A 102 -7.55 5.17 -13.87
C ASN A 102 -8.99 4.78 -14.23
N ASP A 103 -9.55 5.39 -15.28
CA ASP A 103 -10.94 5.13 -15.72
C ASP A 103 -11.17 3.68 -16.16
N GLU A 104 -10.20 3.03 -16.79
CA GLU A 104 -10.28 1.62 -17.15
C GLU A 104 -10.49 0.76 -15.91
N ILE A 105 -9.62 0.91 -14.92
CA ILE A 105 -9.67 0.12 -13.67
C ILE A 105 -10.92 0.45 -12.85
N ALA A 106 -11.31 1.73 -12.81
CA ALA A 106 -12.51 2.17 -12.11
C ALA A 106 -13.80 1.58 -12.72
N ASN A 107 -13.82 1.33 -14.04
CA ASN A 107 -14.96 0.77 -14.75
C ASN A 107 -14.87 -0.75 -14.96
N THR A 108 -13.76 -1.39 -14.59
CA THR A 108 -13.58 -2.84 -14.70
C THR A 108 -14.52 -3.55 -13.71
N LYS A 109 -15.33 -4.47 -14.21
CA LYS A 109 -16.22 -5.30 -13.37
C LYS A 109 -15.40 -6.28 -12.54
N ALA A 110 -15.95 -6.70 -11.40
CA ALA A 110 -15.28 -7.66 -10.52
C ALA A 110 -14.94 -8.98 -11.22
N TYR A 111 -15.83 -9.46 -12.08
CA TYR A 111 -15.61 -10.66 -12.89
C TYR A 111 -14.40 -10.52 -13.81
N ASP A 112 -14.34 -9.41 -14.55
CA ASP A 112 -13.24 -9.16 -15.49
C ASP A 112 -11.91 -8.97 -14.77
N PHE A 113 -11.92 -8.31 -13.63
CA PHE A 113 -10.73 -8.16 -12.79
C PHE A 113 -10.20 -9.54 -12.33
N LEU A 114 -11.09 -10.40 -11.81
CA LEU A 114 -10.72 -11.77 -11.43
C LEU A 114 -10.22 -12.58 -12.62
N LYS A 115 -10.85 -12.41 -13.79
CA LYS A 115 -10.43 -13.06 -15.05
C LYS A 115 -9.00 -12.65 -15.40
N TYR A 116 -8.65 -11.35 -15.33
CA TYR A 116 -7.28 -10.90 -15.57
C TYR A 116 -6.30 -11.52 -14.57
N LEU A 117 -6.61 -11.56 -13.28
CA LEU A 117 -5.75 -12.20 -12.29
C LEU A 117 -5.55 -13.68 -12.57
N ASN A 118 -6.61 -14.38 -12.93
CA ASN A 118 -6.57 -15.81 -13.19
C ASN A 118 -5.78 -16.14 -14.47
N THR A 119 -6.06 -15.43 -15.57
CA THR A 119 -5.43 -15.73 -16.87
C THR A 119 -3.96 -15.27 -16.92
N SER A 120 -3.63 -14.16 -16.26
CA SER A 120 -2.28 -13.57 -16.34
C SER A 120 -1.36 -14.08 -15.23
N LEU A 121 -1.87 -14.24 -14.02
CA LEU A 121 -1.08 -14.59 -12.84
C LEU A 121 -1.40 -15.99 -12.29
N ASN A 122 -2.25 -16.77 -12.96
CA ASN A 122 -2.68 -18.08 -12.45
C ASN A 122 -3.08 -18.00 -10.96
N LEU A 123 -4.10 -17.18 -10.67
CA LEU A 123 -4.59 -16.93 -9.30
C LEU A 123 -4.94 -18.25 -8.59
N LYS A 124 -4.27 -18.56 -7.50
CA LYS A 124 -4.51 -19.76 -6.67
C LYS A 124 -5.12 -19.42 -5.32
N SER A 125 -4.77 -18.28 -4.75
CA SER A 125 -5.40 -17.80 -3.54
C SER A 125 -5.47 -16.27 -3.52
N LEU A 126 -6.57 -15.76 -2.94
CA LEU A 126 -6.80 -14.35 -2.71
C LEU A 126 -6.91 -14.13 -1.20
N VAL A 127 -5.97 -13.35 -0.64
CA VAL A 127 -5.90 -13.05 0.80
C VAL A 127 -6.32 -11.61 1.00
N ILE A 128 -7.41 -11.37 1.71
CA ILE A 128 -8.03 -10.04 1.82
C ILE A 128 -8.43 -9.69 3.26
N GLY A 129 -8.55 -8.40 3.52
CA GLY A 129 -9.12 -7.91 4.78
C GLY A 129 -10.65 -7.98 4.81
N PRO A 130 -11.27 -7.78 6.00
CA PRO A 130 -12.71 -7.96 6.19
C PRO A 130 -13.59 -6.93 5.47
N ASN A 131 -13.05 -5.78 5.12
CA ASN A 131 -13.77 -4.70 4.43
C ASN A 131 -13.36 -4.56 2.95
N PHE A 132 -12.76 -5.61 2.40
CA PHE A 132 -12.27 -5.57 1.03
C PHE A 132 -13.41 -5.64 0.02
N SER A 133 -13.22 -4.90 -1.07
CA SER A 133 -14.05 -5.00 -2.27
C SER A 133 -13.23 -4.58 -3.49
N LEU A 134 -13.55 -5.15 -4.63
CA LEU A 134 -12.94 -4.79 -5.93
C LEU A 134 -14.02 -4.59 -7.00
N GLY A 135 -13.59 -4.11 -8.16
CA GLY A 135 -14.47 -3.89 -9.30
C GLY A 135 -15.34 -2.64 -9.20
N LYS A 136 -15.99 -2.34 -10.30
CA LYS A 136 -16.86 -1.17 -10.44
C LYS A 136 -17.91 -1.15 -9.33
N ASN A 137 -18.13 0.01 -8.73
CA ASN A 137 -19.10 0.21 -7.64
C ASN A 137 -18.91 -0.74 -6.43
N LYS A 138 -17.69 -1.29 -6.24
CA LYS A 138 -17.40 -2.24 -5.15
C LYS A 138 -18.25 -3.53 -5.21
N GLU A 139 -18.70 -3.95 -6.38
CA GLU A 139 -19.58 -5.12 -6.55
C GLU A 139 -18.91 -6.42 -6.11
N GLY A 140 -17.58 -6.51 -6.24
CA GLY A 140 -16.78 -7.66 -5.82
C GLY A 140 -16.49 -7.64 -4.31
N ASN A 141 -17.54 -7.68 -3.49
CA ASN A 141 -17.44 -7.84 -2.04
C ASN A 141 -17.11 -9.29 -1.65
N ILE A 142 -16.91 -9.56 -0.37
CA ILE A 142 -16.53 -10.89 0.13
C ILE A 142 -17.51 -11.98 -0.30
N ASN A 143 -18.81 -11.73 -0.26
CA ASN A 143 -19.83 -12.71 -0.67
C ASN A 143 -19.73 -13.04 -2.17
N TYR A 144 -19.51 -12.02 -2.99
CA TYR A 144 -19.28 -12.20 -4.43
C TYR A 144 -18.01 -13.01 -4.68
N LEU A 145 -16.89 -12.61 -4.04
CA LEU A 145 -15.61 -13.30 -4.17
C LEU A 145 -15.68 -14.75 -3.70
N ASN A 146 -16.45 -15.01 -2.65
CA ASN A 146 -16.65 -16.37 -2.16
C ASN A 146 -17.38 -17.25 -3.22
N LYS A 147 -18.38 -16.71 -3.90
CA LYS A 147 -19.09 -17.42 -4.99
C LYS A 147 -18.20 -17.67 -6.22
N MET A 148 -17.26 -16.78 -6.49
CA MET A 148 -16.37 -16.88 -7.66
C MET A 148 -15.22 -17.88 -7.49
N GLN A 149 -15.01 -18.46 -6.31
CA GLN A 149 -13.94 -19.43 -6.07
C GLN A 149 -14.03 -20.64 -7.02
N SER A 150 -15.22 -21.20 -7.23
CA SER A 150 -15.41 -22.34 -8.14
C SER A 150 -15.19 -21.96 -9.60
N THR A 151 -15.61 -20.75 -10.01
CA THR A 151 -15.49 -20.27 -11.39
C THR A 151 -14.02 -20.08 -11.81
N PHE A 152 -13.20 -19.52 -10.90
CA PHE A 152 -11.80 -19.19 -11.20
C PHE A 152 -10.79 -20.13 -10.52
N ASN A 153 -11.26 -21.18 -9.84
CA ASN A 153 -10.44 -22.19 -9.16
C ASN A 153 -9.37 -21.60 -8.24
N TYR A 154 -9.78 -20.66 -7.37
CA TYR A 154 -8.92 -20.08 -6.34
C TYR A 154 -9.52 -20.26 -4.95
N LYS A 155 -8.70 -20.11 -3.90
CA LYS A 155 -9.14 -20.13 -2.51
C LYS A 155 -9.15 -18.72 -1.92
N LEU A 156 -10.28 -18.34 -1.31
CA LEU A 156 -10.43 -17.06 -0.62
C LEU A 156 -10.04 -17.19 0.86
N TYR A 157 -9.15 -16.32 1.32
CA TYR A 157 -8.77 -16.17 2.71
C TYR A 157 -9.14 -14.78 3.19
N VAL A 158 -10.05 -14.70 4.14
CA VAL A 158 -10.46 -13.42 4.75
C VAL A 158 -9.81 -13.31 6.12
N THR A 159 -8.92 -12.35 6.28
CA THR A 159 -8.24 -12.10 7.56
C THR A 159 -9.15 -11.40 8.55
N LYS A 160 -8.90 -11.61 9.84
CA LYS A 160 -9.54 -10.81 10.89
C LYS A 160 -8.94 -9.38 10.90
N PRO A 161 -9.71 -8.38 11.38
CA PRO A 161 -9.16 -7.05 11.61
C PRO A 161 -7.97 -7.13 12.58
N TYR A 162 -6.90 -6.41 12.28
CA TYR A 162 -5.78 -6.30 13.22
C TYR A 162 -6.12 -5.27 14.31
N LEU A 163 -6.13 -5.73 15.53
CA LEU A 163 -6.42 -4.90 16.70
C LEU A 163 -5.14 -4.59 17.47
N SER A 164 -4.99 -3.35 17.89
CA SER A 164 -4.01 -2.95 18.90
C SER A 164 -4.76 -2.21 20.00
N GLN A 165 -4.60 -2.67 21.23
CA GLN A 165 -5.31 -2.11 22.40
C GLN A 165 -6.83 -1.99 22.16
N ASN A 166 -7.45 -3.02 21.62
CA ASN A 166 -8.88 -3.08 21.27
C ASN A 166 -9.34 -2.06 20.21
N GLN A 167 -8.42 -1.42 19.50
CA GLN A 167 -8.74 -0.49 18.43
C GLN A 167 -8.27 -1.04 17.07
N ILE A 168 -9.15 -0.95 16.05
CA ILE A 168 -8.81 -1.32 14.68
C ILE A 168 -7.80 -0.32 14.14
N ILE A 169 -6.64 -0.80 13.70
CA ILE A 169 -5.62 0.02 13.04
C ILE A 169 -6.03 0.30 11.59
N SER A 170 -6.00 1.58 11.21
CA SER A 170 -6.28 2.03 9.85
C SER A 170 -5.46 3.28 9.50
N SER A 171 -5.30 3.57 8.21
CA SER A 171 -4.64 4.79 7.74
C SER A 171 -5.35 6.05 8.27
N THR A 172 -6.68 6.04 8.37
CA THR A 172 -7.47 7.14 8.93
C THR A 172 -7.14 7.39 10.40
N LEU A 173 -7.05 6.34 11.21
CA LEU A 173 -6.65 6.47 12.62
C LEU A 173 -5.26 7.06 12.74
N ILE A 174 -4.30 6.59 11.93
CA ILE A 174 -2.92 7.06 11.98
C ILE A 174 -2.83 8.54 11.59
N LYS A 175 -3.53 8.98 10.54
CA LYS A 175 -3.61 10.40 10.16
C LYS A 175 -4.16 11.24 11.31
N LYS A 176 -5.25 10.81 11.94
CA LYS A 176 -5.82 11.50 13.11
C LYS A 176 -4.81 11.60 14.27
N LEU A 177 -4.04 10.54 14.53
CA LEU A 177 -3.01 10.57 15.58
C LEU A 177 -1.87 11.56 15.25
N ILE A 178 -1.46 11.62 13.99
CA ILE A 178 -0.44 12.58 13.52
C ILE A 178 -0.97 14.01 13.63
N ASP A 179 -2.21 14.29 13.21
CA ASP A 179 -2.87 15.60 13.36
C ASP A 179 -2.95 16.06 14.82
N GLN A 180 -3.16 15.11 15.72
CA GLN A 180 -3.16 15.35 17.17
C GLN A 180 -1.74 15.44 17.75
N LYS A 181 -0.68 15.47 16.91
CA LYS A 181 0.73 15.45 17.32
C LYS A 181 1.14 14.21 18.15
N ASN A 182 0.31 13.17 18.17
CA ASN A 182 0.58 11.93 18.89
C ASN A 182 1.41 10.96 18.04
N ILE A 183 2.63 11.39 17.68
CA ILE A 183 3.53 10.64 16.81
C ILE A 183 3.92 9.29 17.43
N ILE A 184 4.03 9.23 18.76
CA ILE A 184 4.37 7.98 19.46
C ILE A 184 3.31 6.91 19.23
N LYS A 185 2.02 7.25 19.36
CA LYS A 185 0.94 6.29 19.08
C LYS A 185 0.83 5.98 17.59
N ALA A 186 1.04 6.97 16.71
CA ALA A 186 1.07 6.74 15.26
C ALA A 186 2.16 5.73 14.89
N ASN A 187 3.37 5.87 15.43
CA ASN A 187 4.48 4.94 15.24
C ASN A 187 4.15 3.52 15.75
N LYS A 188 3.49 3.40 16.89
CA LYS A 188 3.02 2.10 17.40
C LYS A 188 2.01 1.44 16.45
N CYS A 189 1.13 2.20 15.81
CA CYS A 189 0.18 1.68 14.82
C CYS A 189 0.85 1.34 13.49
N LEU A 190 1.90 2.08 13.12
CA LEU A 190 2.70 1.81 11.93
C LEU A 190 3.62 0.59 12.11
N GLY A 191 4.13 0.37 13.32
CA GLY A 191 5.18 -0.63 13.58
C GLY A 191 6.58 -0.15 13.19
N TYR A 192 6.70 1.12 12.78
CA TYR A 192 7.95 1.80 12.43
C TYR A 192 7.82 3.30 12.68
N TYR A 193 8.95 4.03 12.65
CA TYR A 193 8.94 5.49 12.81
C TYR A 193 8.37 6.15 11.56
N TYR A 194 7.37 7.02 11.74
CA TYR A 194 6.83 7.82 10.66
C TYR A 194 7.95 8.64 10.01
N ASN A 195 8.13 8.49 8.72
CA ASN A 195 9.24 9.12 7.99
C ASN A 195 8.74 10.21 7.03
N LEU A 196 9.58 11.20 6.79
CA LEU A 196 9.42 12.19 5.74
C LEU A 196 10.64 12.13 4.83
N THR A 197 10.41 11.85 3.57
CA THR A 197 11.43 11.81 2.54
C THR A 197 11.33 13.05 1.66
N GLY A 198 12.43 13.74 1.46
CA GLY A 198 12.46 14.96 0.64
C GLY A 198 13.84 15.26 0.12
N LYS A 199 13.91 16.12 -0.91
CA LYS A 199 15.15 16.67 -1.44
C LYS A 199 15.62 17.80 -0.52
N VAL A 200 16.89 17.79 -0.13
CA VAL A 200 17.48 18.94 0.57
C VAL A 200 17.61 20.10 -0.39
N ILE A 201 17.02 21.23 -0.03
CA ILE A 201 17.06 22.47 -0.80
C ILE A 201 17.72 23.58 -0.01
N ARG A 202 18.27 24.57 -0.72
CA ARG A 202 18.87 25.73 -0.10
C ARG A 202 17.77 26.62 0.50
N GLY A 203 17.91 26.92 1.79
CA GLY A 203 17.02 27.87 2.49
C GLY A 203 17.61 29.25 2.62
N GLY A 204 16.94 30.13 3.36
CA GLY A 204 17.36 31.52 3.59
C GLY A 204 18.62 31.72 4.44
N ASN A 205 19.43 30.68 4.70
CA ASN A 205 20.70 30.71 5.44
C ASN A 205 20.63 31.27 6.88
N ARG A 206 19.44 31.49 7.44
CA ARG A 206 19.26 32.03 8.80
C ARG A 206 19.94 31.21 9.89
N GLY A 207 19.99 29.88 9.70
CA GLY A 207 20.67 28.99 10.66
C GLY A 207 22.18 29.19 10.73
N LYS A 208 22.82 29.61 9.61
CA LYS A 208 24.25 29.90 9.58
C LYS A 208 24.64 31.13 10.45
N THR A 209 23.80 32.17 10.45
CA THR A 209 24.03 33.39 11.23
C THR A 209 23.85 33.15 12.72
N LEU A 210 23.15 32.06 13.09
CA LEU A 210 22.91 31.65 14.49
C LEU A 210 23.79 30.47 14.93
N ASN A 211 24.82 30.11 14.15
CA ASN A 211 25.66 28.90 14.38
C ASN A 211 24.85 27.59 14.52
N MET A 212 23.65 27.57 13.97
CA MET A 212 22.74 26.40 13.94
C MET A 212 22.42 26.03 12.48
N PRO A 213 23.27 25.25 11.79
CA PRO A 213 23.01 24.87 10.41
C PRO A 213 21.74 24.04 10.31
N THR A 214 20.85 24.44 9.41
CA THR A 214 19.56 23.79 9.17
C THR A 214 19.49 23.26 7.76
N ALA A 215 18.81 22.12 7.57
CA ALA A 215 18.48 21.57 6.25
C ALA A 215 16.99 21.78 6.00
N ASN A 216 16.65 22.35 4.83
CA ASN A 216 15.28 22.44 4.38
C ASN A 216 14.97 21.25 3.47
N LEU A 217 13.85 20.61 3.70
CA LEU A 217 13.39 19.45 2.91
C LEU A 217 12.23 19.87 2.00
N LEU A 218 12.38 19.67 0.71
CA LEU A 218 11.26 19.73 -0.24
C LEU A 218 10.56 18.37 -0.21
N ILE A 219 9.44 18.30 0.48
CA ILE A 219 8.63 17.08 0.64
C ILE A 219 7.60 17.02 -0.48
N ASN A 220 7.26 15.79 -0.92
CA ASN A 220 6.20 15.59 -1.92
C ASN A 220 4.87 16.14 -1.38
N GLN A 221 4.17 16.94 -2.18
CA GLN A 221 2.91 17.61 -1.80
C GLN A 221 1.80 16.65 -1.39
N LYS A 222 1.84 15.40 -1.84
CA LYS A 222 0.86 14.37 -1.47
C LYS A 222 1.14 13.74 -0.11
N LYS A 223 2.37 13.87 0.42
CA LYS A 223 2.77 13.30 1.70
C LYS A 223 2.03 13.98 2.84
N PHE A 224 1.45 13.18 3.75
CA PHE A 224 0.82 13.68 4.96
C PHE A 224 1.88 14.26 5.90
N ILE A 225 1.84 15.56 6.14
CA ILE A 225 2.80 16.28 6.96
C ILE A 225 2.18 16.54 8.33
N PRO A 226 2.89 16.23 9.44
CA PRO A 226 2.42 16.61 10.77
C PRO A 226 2.16 18.12 10.88
N PRO A 227 1.19 18.57 11.70
CA PRO A 227 0.97 19.99 11.97
C PRO A 227 2.24 20.69 12.45
N GLU A 228 2.31 22.01 12.28
CA GLU A 228 3.43 22.81 12.74
C GLU A 228 3.78 22.52 14.20
N GLY A 229 5.07 22.35 14.47
CA GLY A 229 5.57 22.00 15.80
C GLY A 229 7.04 21.62 15.79
N ILE A 230 7.55 21.32 16.97
CA ILE A 230 8.92 20.84 17.18
C ILE A 230 8.88 19.33 17.35
N TYR A 231 9.62 18.62 16.52
CA TYR A 231 9.68 17.16 16.50
C TYR A 231 11.14 16.70 16.56
N ALA A 232 11.40 15.64 17.32
CA ALA A 232 12.69 14.98 17.30
C ALA A 232 12.79 14.05 16.08
N TRP A 233 13.86 14.16 15.32
CA TRP A 233 14.11 13.38 14.11
C TRP A 233 15.38 12.55 14.21
N ARG A 234 15.36 11.39 13.52
CA ARG A 234 16.58 10.71 13.10
C ARG A 234 16.76 10.93 11.60
N SER A 235 17.85 11.55 11.19
CA SER A 235 18.18 11.73 9.78
C SER A 235 19.01 10.56 9.26
N HIS A 236 18.65 10.07 8.08
CA HIS A 236 19.47 9.15 7.31
C HIS A 236 19.82 9.83 6.00
N HIS A 237 21.06 10.28 5.87
CA HIS A 237 21.59 10.71 4.58
C HIS A 237 21.96 9.46 3.76
N ARG A 238 21.33 9.27 2.61
CA ARG A 238 21.91 8.41 1.58
C ARG A 238 22.72 9.34 0.66
N PRO A 239 24.04 9.13 0.53
CA PRO A 239 24.78 9.81 -0.51
C PRO A 239 24.18 9.41 -1.86
N TRP A 240 24.08 10.36 -2.76
CA TRP A 240 23.57 10.22 -4.14
C TRP A 240 24.50 9.36 -4.98
#